data_9aad55355075f0284838e330b95bf1f1
#
_entry.id   9aad55355075f0284838e330b95bf1f1
#
_cell.length_a   1.000
_cell.length_b   1.000
_cell.length_c   1.000
_cell.angle_alpha   90.00
_cell.angle_beta   90.00
_cell.angle_gamma   90.00
#
_symmetry.space_group_name_H-M   'P 1'
#
loop_
_entity.id
_entity.type
_entity.pdbx_description
1 polymer ?
#
loop_
_entity_poly.entity_id
_entity_poly.type
_entity_poly.pdbx_seq_one_letter_code
_entity_poly.pdbx_strand_id
1 'polypeptide(L)'
;MEEKGDISTLFRPEKKGLEKFMGKLESELMKIIWANGPMTVKRALYHINKEHNYAYTTVMTVMGNLVKKSILKREKKGHSFLYSPAMEEREFLKSATRKVLSSLMDDYGSITVNIFHKVRKGGKKTR
;
A
#
# COMPACT_ATOMS: atom_id res chain seq x y z
N MET A 1 3.83 10.08 -18.09
CA MET A 1 3.88 9.67 -17.63
C MET A 1 3.72 8.95 -17.08
N GLU A 2 3.65 8.55 -16.87
CA GLU A 2 3.46 7.91 -16.40
C GLU A 2 3.45 7.59 -15.41
N GLU A 3 2.84 7.15 -15.24
CA GLU A 3 2.89 6.95 -14.30
C GLU A 3 3.04 5.88 -13.70
N LYS A 4 3.41 5.57 -13.04
CA LYS A 4 3.65 4.57 -12.38
C LYS A 4 2.59 4.30 -11.54
N GLY A 5 2.12 3.32 -11.09
CA GLY A 5 1.01 2.97 -10.31
C GLY A 5 0.20 4.14 -9.79
N ASP A 6 -1.09 4.02 -9.74
CA ASP A 6 -1.91 5.09 -9.20
C ASP A 6 -2.48 4.64 -7.87
N ILE A 7 -1.81 5.03 -6.82
CA ILE A 7 -2.13 4.63 -5.47
C ILE A 7 -3.52 5.06 -5.06
N SER A 8 -3.91 6.25 -5.48
CA SER A 8 -5.16 6.82 -5.02
C SER A 8 -6.41 6.15 -5.61
N THR A 9 -6.27 5.36 -6.65
CA THR A 9 -7.44 4.74 -7.25
C THR A 9 -8.07 3.69 -6.36
N LEU A 10 -7.35 3.25 -5.33
CA LEU A 10 -7.88 2.24 -4.43
C LEU A 10 -8.29 2.77 -3.08
N PHE A 11 -8.47 4.09 -2.98
CA PHE A 11 -8.81 4.63 -1.67
C PHE A 11 -10.19 4.15 -1.23
N ARG A 12 -10.23 3.48 -0.10
CA ARG A 12 -11.45 2.96 0.50
C ARG A 12 -11.53 3.43 1.95
N PRO A 13 -12.28 4.50 2.19
CA PRO A 13 -12.30 5.09 3.53
C PRO A 13 -12.88 4.18 4.61
N GLU A 14 -13.69 3.20 4.21
CA GLU A 14 -14.31 2.31 5.19
C GLU A 14 -13.33 1.25 5.72
N LYS A 15 -12.20 1.05 5.04
CA LYS A 15 -11.22 0.08 5.49
C LYS A 15 -10.26 0.71 6.49
N LYS A 16 -9.48 -0.12 7.16
CA LYS A 16 -8.51 0.37 8.14
C LYS A 16 -7.09 0.19 7.66
N GLY A 17 -6.24 1.14 8.06
CA GLY A 17 -4.82 1.05 7.78
C GLY A 17 -4.52 0.94 6.30
N LEU A 18 -3.58 0.07 5.95
CA LEU A 18 -3.14 -0.08 4.57
C LEU A 18 -4.25 -0.54 3.63
N GLU A 19 -5.26 -1.22 4.16
CA GLU A 19 -6.35 -1.66 3.30
C GLU A 19 -7.16 -0.50 2.74
N LYS A 20 -6.97 0.71 3.26
CA LYS A 20 -7.56 1.87 2.64
C LYS A 20 -6.99 2.10 1.24
N PHE A 21 -5.76 1.67 1.00
CA PHE A 21 -5.04 1.97 -0.24
C PHE A 21 -4.69 0.76 -1.09
N MET A 22 -4.90 -0.44 -0.60
CA MET A 22 -4.53 -1.63 -1.35
C MET A 22 -5.36 -2.82 -0.88
N GLY A 23 -5.31 -3.91 -1.63
CA GLY A 23 -6.08 -5.10 -1.26
C GLY A 23 -5.58 -5.74 0.02
N LYS A 24 -6.38 -6.65 0.55
CA LYS A 24 -6.05 -7.29 1.81
C LYS A 24 -4.73 -8.06 1.75
N LEU A 25 -4.59 -8.92 0.75
CA LEU A 25 -3.36 -9.71 0.63
C LEU A 25 -2.18 -8.80 0.32
N GLU A 26 -2.38 -7.78 -0.53
CA GLU A 26 -1.33 -6.82 -0.79
C GLU A 26 -0.84 -6.16 0.50
N SER A 27 -1.78 -5.74 1.34
CA SER A 27 -1.41 -5.06 2.58
C SER A 27 -0.66 -5.98 3.52
N GLU A 28 -1.08 -7.24 3.60
CA GLU A 28 -0.40 -8.19 4.47
C GLU A 28 1.02 -8.48 3.98
N LEU A 29 1.18 -8.64 2.67
CA LEU A 29 2.51 -8.87 2.11
C LEU A 29 3.42 -7.67 2.30
N MET A 30 2.89 -6.47 2.10
CA MET A 30 3.71 -5.28 2.30
C MET A 30 4.14 -5.11 3.75
N LYS A 31 3.27 -5.42 4.70
CA LYS A 31 3.66 -5.38 6.10
C LYS A 31 4.80 -6.34 6.39
N ILE A 32 4.72 -7.53 5.82
CA ILE A 32 5.77 -8.53 6.00
C ILE A 32 7.09 -8.03 5.42
N ILE A 33 7.05 -7.48 4.21
CA ILE A 33 8.26 -7.05 3.54
C ILE A 33 8.86 -5.81 4.21
N TRP A 34 8.03 -4.86 4.59
CA TRP A 34 8.56 -3.69 5.31
C TRP A 34 9.18 -4.09 6.65
N ALA A 35 8.62 -5.08 7.32
CA ALA A 35 9.14 -5.51 8.61
C ALA A 35 10.41 -6.33 8.51
N ASN A 36 10.53 -7.12 7.45
CA ASN A 36 11.62 -8.10 7.35
C ASN A 36 12.68 -7.79 6.30
N GLY A 37 12.40 -6.86 5.40
CA GLY A 37 13.34 -6.51 4.35
C GLY A 37 13.10 -7.29 3.07
N PRO A 38 13.99 -7.10 2.09
CA PRO A 38 13.82 -7.76 0.79
C PRO A 38 13.72 -9.26 0.89
N MET A 39 12.91 -9.85 0.02
CA MET A 39 12.73 -11.29 0.05
C MET A 39 12.22 -11.82 -1.28
N THR A 40 12.32 -13.13 -1.46
CA THR A 40 11.78 -13.83 -2.61
C THR A 40 10.31 -14.14 -2.39
N VAL A 41 9.61 -14.56 -3.46
CA VAL A 41 8.23 -15.02 -3.32
C VAL A 41 8.15 -16.19 -2.36
N LYS A 42 9.13 -17.10 -2.45
CA LYS A 42 9.14 -18.26 -1.59
C LYS A 42 9.17 -17.86 -0.12
N ARG A 43 10.01 -16.88 0.21
CA ARG A 43 10.12 -16.43 1.58
C ARG A 43 8.85 -15.70 2.03
N ALA A 44 8.28 -14.89 1.15
CA ALA A 44 7.02 -14.20 1.45
C ALA A 44 5.90 -15.21 1.70
N LEU A 45 5.86 -16.26 0.89
CA LEU A 45 4.89 -17.31 1.04
C LEU A 45 5.02 -17.98 2.42
N TYR A 46 6.25 -18.24 2.81
CA TYR A 46 6.50 -18.82 4.11
C TYR A 46 5.92 -17.94 5.23
N HIS A 47 6.17 -16.66 5.16
CA HIS A 47 5.69 -15.74 6.18
C HIS A 47 4.16 -15.64 6.19
N ILE A 48 3.57 -15.45 5.02
CA ILE A 48 2.14 -15.23 4.95
C ILE A 48 1.37 -16.48 5.36
N ASN A 49 1.91 -17.64 5.06
CA ASN A 49 1.24 -18.90 5.35
C ASN A 49 1.41 -19.39 6.78
N LYS A 50 2.01 -18.59 7.63
CA LYS A 50 1.96 -18.90 9.04
C LYS A 50 0.52 -18.85 9.54
N GLU A 51 -0.32 -18.03 8.88
CA GLU A 51 -1.71 -17.88 9.26
C GLU A 51 -2.68 -18.06 8.11
N HIS A 52 -2.18 -18.45 6.94
CA HIS A 52 -3.03 -18.64 5.77
C HIS A 52 -2.55 -19.85 5.00
N ASN A 53 -3.19 -20.11 3.88
CA ASN A 53 -2.82 -21.25 3.04
C ASN A 53 -2.89 -20.86 1.56
N TYR A 54 -2.15 -19.82 1.21
CA TYR A 54 -2.13 -19.35 -0.18
C TYR A 54 -1.22 -20.20 -1.04
N ALA A 55 -1.56 -20.30 -2.32
CA ALA A 55 -0.71 -20.97 -3.28
C ALA A 55 0.46 -20.04 -3.67
N TYR A 56 1.56 -20.64 -4.07
CA TYR A 56 2.72 -19.90 -4.53
C TYR A 56 2.35 -18.92 -5.64
N THR A 57 1.57 -19.41 -6.62
CA THR A 57 1.21 -18.56 -7.76
C THR A 57 0.35 -17.37 -7.35
N THR A 58 -0.47 -17.53 -6.33
CA THR A 58 -1.28 -16.43 -5.82
C THR A 58 -0.39 -15.34 -5.27
N VAL A 59 0.57 -15.72 -4.41
CA VAL A 59 1.48 -14.74 -3.81
C VAL A 59 2.35 -14.11 -4.89
N MET A 60 2.84 -14.91 -5.84
CA MET A 60 3.65 -14.40 -6.93
C MET A 60 2.90 -13.35 -7.74
N THR A 61 1.64 -13.63 -8.07
CA THR A 61 0.83 -12.69 -8.85
C THR A 61 0.63 -11.38 -8.09
N VAL A 62 0.32 -11.47 -6.81
CA VAL A 62 0.08 -10.27 -6.01
C VAL A 62 1.36 -9.47 -5.86
N MET A 63 2.51 -10.12 -5.64
CA MET A 63 3.77 -9.41 -5.56
C MET A 63 4.12 -8.75 -6.90
N GLY A 64 3.79 -9.41 -8.01
CA GLY A 64 3.95 -8.80 -9.32
C GLY A 64 3.09 -7.57 -9.50
N ASN A 65 1.87 -7.61 -8.97
CA ASN A 65 0.99 -6.43 -9.03
C ASN A 65 1.55 -5.28 -8.21
N LEU A 66 2.16 -5.58 -7.07
CA LEU A 66 2.79 -4.54 -6.25
C LEU A 66 3.97 -3.89 -6.99
N VAL A 67 4.68 -4.67 -7.80
CA VAL A 67 5.74 -4.11 -8.63
C VAL A 67 5.13 -3.18 -9.69
N LYS A 68 4.05 -3.61 -10.31
CA LYS A 68 3.38 -2.77 -11.32
C LYS A 68 2.88 -1.46 -10.73
N LYS A 69 2.49 -1.49 -9.47
CA LYS A 69 2.03 -0.27 -8.79
C LYS A 69 3.18 0.55 -8.23
N SER A 70 4.40 0.12 -8.44
CA SER A 70 5.60 0.81 -7.97
C SER A 70 5.70 0.87 -6.45
N ILE A 71 5.06 -0.05 -5.75
CA ILE A 71 5.18 -0.17 -4.30
C ILE A 71 6.33 -1.10 -3.96
N LEU A 72 6.53 -2.12 -4.79
CA LEU A 72 7.70 -2.99 -4.73
C LEU A 72 8.54 -2.79 -5.97
N LYS A 73 9.80 -3.15 -5.87
CA LYS A 73 10.66 -3.30 -7.03
C LYS A 73 11.29 -4.67 -6.91
N ARG A 74 11.78 -5.20 -8.02
CA ARG A 74 12.40 -6.51 -7.98
C ARG A 74 13.62 -6.52 -8.86
N GLU A 75 14.57 -7.38 -8.50
CA GLU A 75 15.74 -7.56 -9.32
C GLU A 75 16.06 -9.04 -9.36
N LYS A 76 16.57 -9.46 -10.50
CA LYS A 76 16.87 -10.87 -10.70
C LYS A 76 18.13 -11.24 -9.94
N LYS A 77 18.06 -12.34 -9.20
CA LYS A 77 19.19 -12.89 -8.48
C LYS A 77 19.22 -14.38 -8.78
N GLY A 78 20.11 -14.78 -9.68
CA GLY A 78 20.15 -16.17 -10.11
C GLY A 78 18.87 -16.55 -10.83
N HIS A 79 18.19 -17.55 -10.32
CA HIS A 79 16.93 -18.02 -10.92
C HIS A 79 15.71 -17.44 -10.23
N SER A 80 15.92 -16.56 -9.28
CA SER A 80 14.81 -15.98 -8.52
C SER A 80 14.81 -14.47 -8.64
N PHE A 81 13.69 -13.87 -8.25
CA PHE A 81 13.63 -12.42 -8.09
C PHE A 81 13.63 -12.08 -6.62
N LEU A 82 14.37 -11.05 -6.29
CA LEU A 82 14.38 -10.48 -4.94
C LEU A 82 13.50 -9.23 -4.97
N TYR A 83 12.47 -9.22 -4.16
CA TYR A 83 11.54 -8.10 -4.09
C TYR A 83 11.88 -7.21 -2.91
N SER A 84 11.94 -5.91 -3.13
CA SER A 84 12.24 -4.95 -2.08
C SER A 84 11.23 -3.82 -2.12
N PRO A 85 11.00 -3.14 -0.99
CA PRO A 85 10.13 -1.98 -1.03
C PRO A 85 10.69 -0.90 -1.94
N ALA A 86 9.85 -0.33 -2.78
CA ALA A 86 10.28 0.79 -3.60
C ALA A 86 10.39 2.05 -2.74
N MET A 87 9.72 2.07 -1.61
CA MET A 87 9.78 3.16 -0.65
C MET A 87 9.46 2.62 0.74
N GLU A 88 9.84 3.35 1.76
CA GLU A 88 9.52 2.98 3.12
C GLU A 88 8.03 3.13 3.39
N GLU A 89 7.53 2.41 4.38
CA GLU A 89 6.12 2.46 4.70
C GLU A 89 5.63 3.88 4.95
N ARG A 90 6.38 4.65 5.70
CA ARG A 90 5.98 6.03 5.99
C ARG A 90 5.89 6.86 4.72
N GLU A 91 6.83 6.68 3.80
CA GLU A 91 6.80 7.41 2.54
C GLU A 91 5.61 7.03 1.70
N PHE A 92 5.27 5.74 1.70
CA PHE A 92 4.08 5.28 0.99
C PHE A 92 2.83 5.94 1.55
N LEU A 93 2.70 5.94 2.88
CA LEU A 93 1.53 6.51 3.52
C LEU A 93 1.41 8.01 3.26
N LYS A 94 2.53 8.72 3.29
CA LYS A 94 2.52 10.14 2.98
C LYS A 94 2.08 10.39 1.54
N SER A 95 2.62 9.61 0.61
CA SER A 95 2.29 9.77 -0.80
C SER A 95 0.83 9.46 -1.08
N ALA A 96 0.32 8.36 -0.52
CA ALA A 96 -1.06 7.96 -0.72
C ALA A 96 -2.02 8.99 -0.12
N THR A 97 -1.71 9.46 1.07
CA THR A 97 -2.55 10.45 1.73
C THR A 97 -2.56 11.76 0.95
N ARG A 98 -1.37 12.18 0.48
CA ARG A 98 -1.26 13.40 -0.29
C ARG A 98 -2.10 13.35 -1.56
N LYS A 99 -2.09 12.20 -2.24
CA LYS A 99 -2.86 12.08 -3.48
C LYS A 99 -4.36 12.20 -3.24
N VAL A 100 -4.86 11.57 -2.18
CA VAL A 100 -6.27 11.67 -1.85
C VAL A 100 -6.63 13.10 -1.50
N LEU A 101 -5.82 13.72 -0.64
CA LEU A 101 -6.11 15.09 -0.20
C LEU A 101 -6.02 16.07 -1.35
N SER A 102 -5.01 15.94 -2.20
CA SER A 102 -4.85 16.83 -3.35
C SER A 102 -6.03 16.74 -4.30
N SER A 103 -6.50 15.51 -4.52
CA SER A 103 -7.65 15.32 -5.40
C SER A 103 -8.88 16.05 -4.85
N LEU A 104 -9.12 15.93 -3.55
CA LEU A 104 -10.24 16.63 -2.92
C LEU A 104 -10.07 18.15 -2.97
N MET A 105 -8.84 18.61 -2.75
CA MET A 105 -8.54 20.03 -2.79
C MET A 105 -8.75 20.61 -4.20
N ASP A 106 -8.39 19.84 -5.21
CA ASP A 106 -8.56 20.31 -6.59
C ASP A 106 -10.02 20.54 -6.94
N ASP A 107 -10.88 19.65 -6.48
CA ASP A 107 -12.31 19.75 -6.83
C ASP A 107 -13.12 20.54 -5.82
N TYR A 108 -12.77 20.41 -4.55
CA TYR A 108 -13.60 20.95 -3.48
C TYR A 108 -12.77 21.66 -2.41
N GLY A 109 -11.84 22.51 -2.85
CA GLY A 109 -10.86 23.10 -1.94
C GLY A 109 -11.43 23.73 -0.68
N SER A 110 -12.37 24.66 -0.83
CA SER A 110 -12.93 25.35 0.33
C SER A 110 -13.64 24.42 1.29
N ILE A 111 -14.45 23.53 0.72
CA ILE A 111 -15.18 22.57 1.54
C ILE A 111 -14.22 21.66 2.26
N THR A 112 -13.18 21.19 1.56
CA THR A 112 -12.21 20.27 2.14
C THR A 112 -11.50 20.91 3.31
N VAL A 113 -11.05 22.15 3.16
CA VAL A 113 -10.33 22.83 4.23
C VAL A 113 -11.24 23.01 5.46
N ASN A 114 -12.48 23.44 5.23
CA ASN A 114 -13.41 23.62 6.33
C ASN A 114 -13.70 22.32 7.07
N ILE A 115 -13.92 21.25 6.31
CA ILE A 115 -14.19 19.95 6.91
C ILE A 115 -12.96 19.44 7.65
N PHE A 116 -11.77 19.65 7.07
CA PHE A 116 -10.55 19.24 7.73
C PHE A 116 -10.43 19.85 9.12
N HIS A 117 -10.67 21.16 9.23
CA HIS A 117 -10.60 21.83 10.52
C HIS A 117 -11.61 21.27 11.51
N LYS A 118 -12.81 20.99 11.06
CA LYS A 118 -13.83 20.43 11.93
C LYS A 118 -13.47 19.03 12.41
N VAL A 119 -13.03 18.19 11.50
CA VAL A 119 -12.65 16.83 11.85
C VAL A 119 -11.47 16.82 12.82
N ARG A 120 -10.49 17.69 12.54
CA ARG A 120 -9.33 17.75 13.39
C ARG A 120 -9.67 18.14 14.83
N LYS A 121 -10.56 19.10 14.97
CA LYS A 121 -10.98 19.54 16.29
C LYS A 121 -11.80 18.50 17.02
N GLY A 122 -12.72 17.85 16.31
CA GLY A 122 -13.61 16.88 16.93
C GLY A 122 -13.15 15.46 16.88
N GLY A 123 -12.02 15.20 16.23
CA GLY A 123 -11.59 13.84 15.97
C GLY A 123 -11.39 12.98 17.18
N LYS A 124 -10.92 13.58 18.25
CA LYS A 124 -10.70 12.82 19.42
C LYS A 124 -11.95 12.38 20.07
N LYS A 125 -13.02 13.09 19.87
CA LYS A 125 -14.25 12.76 20.51
C LYS A 125 -15.03 11.75 19.76
N THR A 126 -14.82 11.64 18.50
CA THR A 126 -15.61 10.77 17.71
C THR A 126 -15.19 9.34 17.70
N ARG A 127 -14.37 9.09 18.31
CA ARG A 127 -13.85 7.86 18.26
C ARG A 127 -14.15 7.04 18.91
#